data_0708e7ebabdf9de9913d8e40d3d17bc1
#
_entry.id   0708e7ebabdf9de9913d8e40d3d17bc1
#
_cell.length_a   1.000
_cell.length_b   1.000
_cell.length_c   1.000
_cell.angle_alpha   90.00
_cell.angle_beta   90.00
_cell.angle_gamma   90.00
#
_symmetry.space_group_name_H-M   'P 1'
#
loop_
_entity.id
_entity.type
_entity.pdbx_description
1 polymer ?
#
loop_
_entity_poly.entity_id
_entity_poly.type
_entity_poly.pdbx_seq_one_letter_code
_entity_poly.pdbx_strand_id
1 'polypeptide(L)'
;VFRDQSIPTAQILALQQVLQSFQNSLPQDTPWSISATSAFREAKNRDEAHHELARQGFQIQILTGLEEADLIHHLFRRQWPELSGTTLHADLGGGSLELSLEKDAQLLWQDSLPLGVLRAGKRPDLSSLEALTEPFAKVSLSHRQLVVSGGSAREWGERLVSEGIFGAHEPGRSIFEYQFLPLRKAKTRSATIFSRLIEMWKPEQVVIPRIGLKEGLLLNLAEQLSNEECRLSLGKEVPVLQVNLPQAEVGS
;
A
#
# COMPACT_ATOMS: atom_id res chain seq x y z
N VAL A 1 -11.92 -6.60 -14.55
CA VAL A 1 -12.63 -7.18 -13.40
C VAL A 1 -13.67 -6.22 -12.85
N PHE A 2 -13.30 -5.02 -12.46
CA PHE A 2 -14.23 -4.06 -11.81
C PHE A 2 -15.46 -3.68 -12.66
N ARG A 3 -15.39 -3.87 -13.97
CA ARG A 3 -16.52 -3.64 -14.88
C ARG A 3 -17.37 -4.90 -15.06
N ASP A 4 -16.73 -6.03 -15.35
CA ASP A 4 -17.39 -7.27 -15.76
C ASP A 4 -17.49 -8.28 -14.60
N GLN A 5 -16.89 -7.97 -13.46
CA GLN A 5 -16.85 -8.78 -12.25
C GLN A 5 -16.26 -10.19 -12.45
N SER A 6 -15.45 -10.38 -13.48
CA SER A 6 -14.75 -11.63 -13.75
C SER A 6 -13.38 -11.37 -14.37
N ILE A 7 -12.48 -12.33 -14.23
CA ILE A 7 -11.16 -12.34 -14.86
C ILE A 7 -11.33 -13.09 -16.19
N PRO A 8 -11.13 -12.42 -17.35
CA PRO A 8 -11.22 -13.11 -18.64
C PRO A 8 -10.16 -14.20 -18.76
N THR A 9 -10.50 -15.34 -19.37
CA THR A 9 -9.57 -16.46 -19.60
C THR A 9 -8.27 -16.02 -20.26
N ALA A 10 -8.35 -15.10 -21.24
CA ALA A 10 -7.16 -14.55 -21.87
C ALA A 10 -6.23 -13.82 -20.89
N GLN A 11 -6.76 -13.18 -19.84
CA GLN A 11 -5.95 -12.53 -18.81
C GLN A 11 -5.33 -13.56 -17.86
N ILE A 12 -6.03 -14.67 -17.56
CA ILE A 12 -5.46 -15.77 -16.76
C ILE A 12 -4.26 -16.37 -17.51
N LEU A 13 -4.41 -16.65 -18.81
CA LEU A 13 -3.32 -17.16 -19.65
C LEU A 13 -2.14 -16.17 -19.74
N ALA A 14 -2.41 -14.89 -19.92
CA ALA A 14 -1.37 -13.87 -19.93
C ALA A 14 -0.65 -13.79 -18.58
N LEU A 15 -1.35 -13.89 -17.46
CA LEU A 15 -0.76 -13.93 -16.13
C LEU A 15 0.14 -15.17 -15.96
N GLN A 16 -0.30 -16.34 -16.40
CA GLN A 16 0.52 -17.57 -16.38
C GLN A 16 1.84 -17.37 -17.13
N GLN A 17 1.79 -16.79 -18.33
CA GLN A 17 3.00 -16.53 -19.12
C GLN A 17 3.97 -15.57 -18.42
N VAL A 18 3.42 -14.51 -17.79
CA VAL A 18 4.22 -13.54 -17.02
C VAL A 18 4.87 -14.22 -15.81
N LEU A 19 4.12 -15.01 -15.04
CA LEU A 19 4.61 -15.72 -13.86
C LEU A 19 5.70 -16.74 -14.26
N GLN A 20 5.50 -17.48 -15.35
CA GLN A 20 6.49 -18.44 -15.88
C GLN A 20 7.77 -17.73 -16.33
N SER A 21 7.63 -16.61 -17.05
CA SER A 21 8.78 -15.79 -17.47
C SER A 21 9.54 -15.24 -16.27
N PHE A 22 8.83 -14.78 -15.26
CA PHE A 22 9.42 -14.28 -14.03
C PHE A 22 10.18 -15.37 -13.28
N GLN A 23 9.55 -16.54 -13.09
CA GLN A 23 10.18 -17.70 -12.45
C GLN A 23 11.45 -18.13 -13.18
N ASN A 24 11.43 -18.18 -14.51
CA ASN A 24 12.58 -18.55 -15.32
C ASN A 24 13.72 -17.53 -15.27
N SER A 25 13.43 -16.28 -14.89
CA SER A 25 14.43 -15.21 -14.76
C SER A 25 15.10 -15.17 -13.39
N LEU A 26 14.55 -15.86 -12.40
CA LEU A 26 15.12 -15.92 -11.05
C LEU A 26 16.22 -16.99 -10.96
N PRO A 27 17.26 -16.75 -10.15
CA PRO A 27 18.18 -17.82 -9.78
C PRO A 27 17.44 -19.01 -9.18
N GLN A 28 17.99 -20.21 -9.35
CA GLN A 28 17.44 -21.42 -8.73
C GLN A 28 17.38 -21.22 -7.21
N ASP A 29 16.32 -21.72 -6.58
CA ASP A 29 16.06 -21.62 -5.14
C ASP A 29 15.83 -20.18 -4.59
N THR A 30 15.61 -19.20 -5.47
CA THR A 30 15.20 -17.86 -5.02
C THR A 30 13.81 -17.93 -4.37
N PRO A 31 13.65 -17.53 -3.09
CA PRO A 31 12.35 -17.43 -2.46
C PRO A 31 11.48 -16.39 -3.18
N TRP A 32 10.25 -16.72 -3.45
CA TRP A 32 9.29 -15.81 -4.05
C TRP A 32 7.88 -16.08 -3.55
N SER A 33 7.02 -15.09 -3.62
CA SER A 33 5.62 -15.21 -3.29
C SER A 33 4.76 -14.51 -4.34
N ILE A 34 3.53 -14.97 -4.50
CA ILE A 34 2.55 -14.35 -5.38
C ILE A 34 1.38 -13.91 -4.52
N SER A 35 1.10 -12.61 -4.54
CA SER A 35 -0.05 -12.06 -3.84
C SER A 35 -1.01 -11.41 -4.83
N ALA A 36 -2.30 -11.64 -4.62
CA ALA A 36 -3.37 -11.04 -5.37
C ALA A 36 -4.25 -10.18 -4.45
N THR A 37 -4.78 -9.08 -4.98
CA THR A 37 -5.51 -8.06 -4.23
C THR A 37 -6.94 -7.89 -4.74
N SER A 38 -7.54 -6.74 -4.53
CA SER A 38 -8.94 -6.42 -4.77
C SER A 38 -9.50 -6.94 -6.11
N ALA A 39 -8.76 -6.81 -7.22
CA ALA A 39 -9.25 -7.26 -8.52
C ALA A 39 -9.49 -8.77 -8.57
N PHE A 40 -8.56 -9.55 -8.00
CA PHE A 40 -8.69 -11.00 -7.94
C PHE A 40 -9.71 -11.41 -6.87
N ARG A 41 -9.63 -10.80 -5.69
CA ARG A 41 -10.52 -11.05 -4.55
C ARG A 41 -12.00 -10.86 -4.90
N GLU A 42 -12.34 -9.85 -5.71
CA GLU A 42 -13.71 -9.48 -6.08
C GLU A 42 -14.22 -10.20 -7.33
N ALA A 43 -13.40 -10.95 -8.04
CA ALA A 43 -13.81 -11.65 -9.23
C ALA A 43 -14.76 -12.81 -8.90
N LYS A 44 -15.89 -12.91 -9.62
CA LYS A 44 -16.85 -14.01 -9.45
C LYS A 44 -16.25 -15.38 -9.78
N ASN A 45 -15.30 -15.41 -10.69
CA ASN A 45 -14.57 -16.63 -11.09
C ASN A 45 -13.19 -16.74 -10.45
N ARG A 46 -12.97 -16.11 -9.28
CA ARG A 46 -11.68 -16.13 -8.59
C ARG A 46 -11.20 -17.54 -8.27
N ASP A 47 -12.12 -18.42 -7.83
CA ASP A 47 -11.77 -19.78 -7.43
C ASP A 47 -11.35 -20.61 -8.65
N GLU A 48 -12.03 -20.44 -9.79
CA GLU A 48 -11.63 -21.06 -11.06
C GLU A 48 -10.26 -20.55 -11.52
N ALA A 49 -10.04 -19.24 -11.50
CA ALA A 49 -8.76 -18.63 -11.86
C ALA A 49 -7.63 -19.08 -10.92
N HIS A 50 -7.89 -19.17 -9.62
CA HIS A 50 -6.96 -19.67 -8.63
C HIS A 50 -6.56 -21.14 -8.89
N HIS A 51 -7.56 -22.01 -9.13
CA HIS A 51 -7.33 -23.40 -9.46
C HIS A 51 -6.52 -23.59 -10.75
N GLU A 52 -6.80 -22.77 -11.77
CA GLU A 52 -6.07 -22.84 -13.04
C GLU A 52 -4.59 -22.48 -12.86
N LEU A 53 -4.30 -21.43 -12.08
CA LEU A 53 -2.94 -21.03 -11.77
C LEU A 53 -2.23 -22.06 -10.87
N ALA A 54 -2.94 -22.62 -9.89
CA ALA A 54 -2.41 -23.65 -9.00
C ALA A 54 -2.03 -24.93 -9.76
N ARG A 55 -2.80 -25.34 -10.77
CA ARG A 55 -2.46 -26.48 -11.63
C ARG A 55 -1.17 -26.29 -12.42
N GLN A 56 -0.80 -25.04 -12.66
CA GLN A 56 0.48 -24.67 -13.29
C GLN A 56 1.63 -24.50 -12.28
N GLY A 57 1.41 -24.80 -11.00
CA GLY A 57 2.40 -24.68 -9.93
C GLY A 57 2.47 -23.31 -9.27
N PHE A 58 1.57 -22.38 -9.59
CA PHE A 58 1.55 -21.03 -9.01
C PHE A 58 0.61 -20.97 -7.82
N GLN A 59 1.18 -20.92 -6.61
CA GLN A 59 0.43 -20.71 -5.38
C GLN A 59 0.22 -19.21 -5.17
N ILE A 60 -1.04 -18.77 -5.17
CA ILE A 60 -1.39 -17.35 -5.02
C ILE A 60 -2.06 -17.14 -3.67
N GLN A 61 -1.53 -16.23 -2.88
CA GLN A 61 -2.18 -15.72 -1.68
C GLN A 61 -3.12 -14.57 -2.06
N ILE A 62 -4.41 -14.73 -1.82
CA ILE A 62 -5.40 -13.66 -2.03
C ILE A 62 -5.51 -12.89 -0.72
N LEU A 63 -4.99 -11.67 -0.71
CA LEU A 63 -5.01 -10.80 0.46
C LEU A 63 -6.40 -10.19 0.67
N THR A 64 -6.81 -10.12 1.92
CA THR A 64 -7.92 -9.25 2.34
C THR A 64 -7.45 -7.79 2.35
N GLY A 65 -8.39 -6.85 2.33
CA GLY A 65 -8.03 -5.44 2.42
C GLY A 65 -7.38 -5.06 3.76
N LEU A 66 -7.75 -5.74 4.84
CA LEU A 66 -7.12 -5.52 6.15
C LEU A 66 -5.68 -6.07 6.19
N GLU A 67 -5.40 -7.21 5.58
CA GLU A 67 -4.03 -7.71 5.43
C GLU A 67 -3.17 -6.75 4.60
N GLU A 68 -3.74 -6.16 3.54
CA GLU A 68 -3.06 -5.11 2.77
C GLU A 68 -2.74 -3.89 3.66
N ALA A 69 -3.72 -3.41 4.45
CA ALA A 69 -3.55 -2.30 5.38
C ALA A 69 -2.49 -2.59 6.44
N ASP A 70 -2.49 -3.80 7.02
CA ASP A 70 -1.51 -4.24 8.01
C ASP A 70 -0.08 -4.24 7.47
N LEU A 71 0.13 -4.80 6.27
CA LEU A 71 1.45 -4.86 5.64
C LEU A 71 2.03 -3.47 5.41
N ILE A 72 1.21 -2.52 4.95
CA ILE A 72 1.63 -1.16 4.68
C ILE A 72 1.90 -0.41 5.99
N HIS A 73 1.01 -0.54 6.97
CA HIS A 73 1.17 0.06 8.29
C HIS A 73 2.43 -0.45 9.00
N HIS A 74 2.66 -1.78 9.01
CA HIS A 74 3.85 -2.38 9.59
C HIS A 74 5.14 -1.85 8.94
N LEU A 75 5.20 -1.83 7.60
CA LEU A 75 6.33 -1.29 6.86
C LEU A 75 6.58 0.18 7.20
N PHE A 76 5.52 0.99 7.25
CA PHE A 76 5.64 2.40 7.60
C PHE A 76 6.22 2.59 8.99
N ARG A 77 5.69 1.89 9.99
CA ARG A 77 6.20 1.96 11.37
C ARG A 77 7.65 1.51 11.51
N ARG A 78 8.06 0.55 10.68
CA ARG A 78 9.44 0.08 10.67
C ARG A 78 10.41 1.12 10.11
N GLN A 79 9.97 1.92 9.14
CA GLN A 79 10.81 2.94 8.50
C GLN A 79 10.82 4.27 9.25
N TRP A 80 9.72 4.62 9.91
CA TRP A 80 9.56 5.89 10.65
C TRP A 80 9.04 5.64 12.07
N PRO A 81 9.81 4.93 12.92
CA PRO A 81 9.40 4.65 14.28
C PRO A 81 9.25 5.90 15.16
N GLU A 82 9.95 6.99 14.80
CA GLU A 82 9.94 8.25 15.52
C GLU A 82 8.69 9.11 15.29
N LEU A 83 7.89 8.82 14.26
CA LEU A 83 6.67 9.58 14.03
C LEU A 83 5.69 9.33 15.17
N SER A 84 5.28 10.41 15.82
CA SER A 84 4.33 10.43 16.94
C SER A 84 3.12 11.28 16.60
N GLY A 85 2.11 11.27 17.45
CA GLY A 85 0.86 11.98 17.24
C GLY A 85 -0.20 11.10 16.58
N THR A 86 -1.19 11.72 15.94
CA THR A 86 -2.31 11.00 15.33
C THR A 86 -2.14 10.95 13.82
N THR A 87 -1.93 9.75 13.29
CA THR A 87 -1.63 9.53 11.86
C THR A 87 -2.75 8.70 11.21
N LEU A 88 -3.27 9.21 10.09
CA LEU A 88 -4.09 8.44 9.17
C LEU A 88 -3.20 7.99 8.00
N HIS A 89 -3.04 6.70 7.84
CA HIS A 89 -2.42 6.09 6.66
C HIS A 89 -3.49 5.80 5.63
N ALA A 90 -3.21 6.11 4.37
CA ALA A 90 -4.11 5.89 3.25
C ALA A 90 -3.32 5.37 2.04
N ASP A 91 -3.48 4.10 1.70
CA ASP A 91 -2.89 3.51 0.49
C ASP A 91 -3.95 3.40 -0.60
N LEU A 92 -3.75 4.15 -1.67
CA LEU A 92 -4.68 4.17 -2.79
C LEU A 92 -4.19 3.26 -3.92
N GLY A 93 -4.78 2.08 -3.95
CA GLY A 93 -4.56 1.08 -4.98
C GLY A 93 -5.44 1.22 -6.22
N GLY A 94 -5.36 0.22 -7.09
CA GLY A 94 -6.20 0.15 -8.30
C GLY A 94 -7.67 -0.09 -7.99
N GLY A 95 -7.98 -0.97 -7.04
CA GLY A 95 -9.34 -1.37 -6.72
C GLY A 95 -9.85 -0.92 -5.37
N SER A 96 -8.99 -0.63 -4.42
CA SER A 96 -9.34 -0.29 -3.04
C SER A 96 -8.52 0.87 -2.50
N LEU A 97 -8.95 1.38 -1.36
CA LEU A 97 -8.27 2.33 -0.51
C LEU A 97 -8.17 1.70 0.88
N GLU A 98 -6.97 1.38 1.29
CA GLU A 98 -6.66 0.85 2.60
C GLU A 98 -6.39 2.01 3.56
N LEU A 99 -7.00 1.95 4.75
CA LEU A 99 -6.90 2.98 5.76
C LEU A 99 -6.46 2.39 7.10
N SER A 100 -5.52 3.05 7.77
CA SER A 100 -5.11 2.72 9.14
C SER A 100 -5.00 3.99 9.96
N LEU A 101 -5.68 4.05 11.08
CA LEU A 101 -5.63 5.16 12.03
C LEU A 101 -4.82 4.74 13.25
N GLU A 102 -3.78 5.50 13.55
CA GLU A 102 -2.95 5.26 14.74
C GLU A 102 -2.80 6.54 15.57
N LYS A 103 -2.47 6.33 16.83
CA LYS A 103 -2.04 7.39 17.75
C LYS A 103 -0.84 6.90 18.55
N ASP A 104 0.25 7.66 18.52
CA ASP A 104 1.49 7.37 19.25
C ASP A 104 1.96 5.91 19.03
N ALA A 105 1.97 5.48 17.77
CA ALA A 105 2.29 4.13 17.32
C ALA A 105 1.29 3.02 17.72
N GLN A 106 0.20 3.36 18.37
CA GLN A 106 -0.87 2.40 18.67
C GLN A 106 -1.93 2.44 17.56
N LEU A 107 -2.15 1.33 16.89
CA LEU A 107 -3.23 1.16 15.92
C LEU A 107 -4.58 1.26 16.64
N LEU A 108 -5.43 2.17 16.18
CA LEU A 108 -6.76 2.40 16.75
C LEU A 108 -7.87 1.81 15.88
N TRP A 109 -7.69 1.85 14.55
CA TRP A 109 -8.71 1.43 13.60
C TRP A 109 -8.10 1.18 12.22
N GLN A 110 -8.68 0.24 11.49
CA GLN A 110 -8.36 -0.05 10.08
C GLN A 110 -9.62 -0.35 9.29
N ASP A 111 -9.57 -0.08 7.99
CA ASP A 111 -10.60 -0.46 7.04
C ASP A 111 -10.03 -0.54 5.61
N SER A 112 -10.78 -1.18 4.72
CA SER A 112 -10.50 -1.23 3.28
C SER A 112 -11.77 -0.89 2.51
N LEU A 113 -11.73 0.24 1.82
CA LEU A 113 -12.87 0.76 1.07
C LEU A 113 -12.79 0.35 -0.41
N PRO A 114 -13.91 0.01 -1.06
CA PRO A 114 -13.95 -0.29 -2.50
C PRO A 114 -13.79 1.00 -3.33
N LEU A 115 -12.69 1.73 -3.13
CA LEU A 115 -12.45 3.07 -3.64
C LEU A 115 -11.08 3.17 -4.32
N GLY A 116 -10.90 2.46 -5.45
CA GLY A 116 -9.64 2.46 -6.19
C GLY A 116 -9.69 3.26 -7.49
N VAL A 117 -8.51 3.57 -8.06
CA VAL A 117 -8.39 4.42 -9.26
C VAL A 117 -8.85 3.72 -10.56
N LEU A 118 -8.88 2.39 -10.59
CA LEU A 118 -9.28 1.59 -11.75
C LEU A 118 -10.76 1.18 -11.73
N ARG A 119 -11.51 1.54 -10.70
CA ARG A 119 -12.94 1.24 -10.64
C ARG A 119 -13.73 2.01 -11.71
N ALA A 120 -14.81 1.41 -12.18
CA ALA A 120 -15.64 1.97 -13.24
C ALA A 120 -16.24 3.33 -12.85
N GLY A 121 -16.47 4.18 -13.87
CA GLY A 121 -17.07 5.50 -13.70
C GLY A 121 -16.07 6.66 -13.82
N LYS A 122 -16.56 7.81 -14.27
CA LYS A 122 -15.73 9.01 -14.45
C LYS A 122 -15.34 9.66 -13.12
N ARG A 123 -16.18 9.53 -12.09
CA ARG A 123 -15.95 10.08 -10.75
C ARG A 123 -15.96 8.95 -9.72
N PRO A 124 -15.13 9.02 -8.65
CA PRO A 124 -15.23 8.07 -7.55
C PRO A 124 -16.56 8.27 -6.81
N ASP A 125 -17.16 7.17 -6.38
CA ASP A 125 -18.22 7.22 -5.38
C ASP A 125 -17.57 7.34 -4.00
N LEU A 126 -17.71 8.49 -3.37
CA LEU A 126 -17.08 8.80 -2.09
C LEU A 126 -17.94 8.43 -0.88
N SER A 127 -19.11 7.84 -1.07
CA SER A 127 -20.07 7.56 0.02
C SER A 127 -19.45 6.69 1.12
N SER A 128 -18.66 5.68 0.78
CA SER A 128 -17.96 4.84 1.74
C SER A 128 -16.92 5.62 2.56
N LEU A 129 -16.21 6.56 1.94
CA LEU A 129 -15.28 7.44 2.62
C LEU A 129 -15.99 8.44 3.53
N GLU A 130 -17.07 9.01 3.05
CA GLU A 130 -17.88 10.00 3.80
C GLU A 130 -18.58 9.39 5.03
N ALA A 131 -18.80 8.09 5.03
CA ALA A 131 -19.32 7.35 6.19
C ALA A 131 -18.31 7.24 7.35
N LEU A 132 -17.01 7.50 7.13
CA LEU A 132 -15.94 7.37 8.13
C LEU A 132 -15.87 8.56 9.12
N THR A 133 -16.98 9.22 9.42
CA THR A 133 -17.00 10.35 10.36
C THR A 133 -16.71 9.91 11.80
N GLU A 134 -17.17 8.73 12.20
CA GLU A 134 -17.06 8.25 13.58
C GLU A 134 -15.62 7.96 14.02
N PRO A 135 -14.79 7.17 13.28
CA PRO A 135 -13.39 6.96 13.67
C PRO A 135 -12.60 8.28 13.78
N PHE A 136 -12.87 9.23 12.87
CA PHE A 136 -12.15 10.50 12.85
C PHE A 136 -12.58 11.45 13.97
N ALA A 137 -13.82 11.36 14.43
CA ALA A 137 -14.33 12.17 15.53
C ALA A 137 -13.77 11.77 16.90
N LYS A 138 -13.30 10.52 17.05
CA LYS A 138 -12.80 9.98 18.33
C LYS A 138 -11.37 10.42 18.67
N VAL A 139 -10.67 11.09 17.76
CA VAL A 139 -9.27 11.48 17.94
C VAL A 139 -9.09 12.98 17.96
N SER A 140 -8.05 13.45 18.68
CA SER A 140 -7.71 14.87 18.78
C SER A 140 -7.53 15.52 17.41
N LEU A 141 -7.89 16.80 17.30
CA LEU A 141 -7.65 17.62 16.12
C LEU A 141 -6.20 18.13 16.03
N SER A 142 -5.43 18.06 17.11
CA SER A 142 -4.05 18.51 17.15
C SER A 142 -3.08 17.44 16.68
N HIS A 143 -2.00 17.85 16.02
CA HIS A 143 -0.92 16.98 15.54
C HIS A 143 -1.40 15.84 14.64
N ARG A 144 -2.33 16.16 13.72
CA ARG A 144 -2.81 15.20 12.73
C ARG A 144 -1.88 15.13 11.53
N GLN A 145 -1.49 13.93 11.21
CA GLN A 145 -0.71 13.62 10.01
C GLN A 145 -1.53 12.77 9.04
N LEU A 146 -1.30 12.95 7.75
CA LEU A 146 -1.83 12.09 6.70
C LEU A 146 -0.66 11.48 5.93
N VAL A 147 -0.55 10.17 5.95
CA VAL A 147 0.40 9.43 5.12
C VAL A 147 -0.36 8.85 3.94
N VAL A 148 0.04 9.21 2.72
CA VAL A 148 -0.57 8.68 1.50
C VAL A 148 0.46 7.88 0.70
N SER A 149 0.15 6.62 0.39
CA SER A 149 1.01 5.70 -0.32
C SER A 149 0.37 5.14 -1.58
N GLY A 150 1.09 4.29 -2.29
CA GLY A 150 0.68 3.71 -3.57
C GLY A 150 1.14 4.50 -4.80
N GLY A 151 0.94 3.91 -5.98
CA GLY A 151 1.39 4.48 -7.25
C GLY A 151 0.79 5.86 -7.54
N SER A 152 -0.49 6.02 -7.27
CA SER A 152 -1.22 7.28 -7.49
C SER A 152 -0.79 8.39 -6.54
N ALA A 153 -0.40 8.06 -5.31
CA ALA A 153 0.15 9.03 -4.37
C ALA A 153 1.52 9.54 -4.84
N ARG A 154 2.35 8.64 -5.36
CA ARG A 154 3.66 8.99 -5.93
C ARG A 154 3.52 9.94 -7.10
N GLU A 155 2.68 9.63 -8.09
CA GLU A 155 2.42 10.51 -9.23
C GLU A 155 1.89 11.88 -8.78
N TRP A 156 1.03 11.88 -7.78
CA TRP A 156 0.49 13.12 -7.20
C TRP A 156 1.60 13.94 -6.55
N GLY A 157 2.45 13.33 -5.73
CA GLY A 157 3.60 13.99 -5.09
C GLY A 157 4.59 14.58 -6.10
N GLU A 158 4.98 13.80 -7.13
CA GLU A 158 5.88 14.26 -8.20
C GLU A 158 5.31 15.46 -8.96
N ARG A 159 4.00 15.43 -9.22
CA ARG A 159 3.31 16.55 -9.86
C ARG A 159 3.32 17.80 -8.99
N LEU A 160 3.04 17.68 -7.70
CA LEU A 160 3.04 18.81 -6.77
C LEU A 160 4.43 19.46 -6.67
N VAL A 161 5.49 18.65 -6.71
CA VAL A 161 6.87 19.15 -6.79
C VAL A 161 7.13 19.89 -8.11
N SER A 162 6.72 19.31 -9.25
CA SER A 162 6.92 19.92 -10.56
C SER A 162 6.15 21.24 -10.76
N GLU A 163 5.03 21.39 -10.08
CA GLU A 163 4.22 22.62 -10.06
C GLU A 163 4.74 23.68 -9.06
N GLY A 164 5.86 23.40 -8.36
CA GLY A 164 6.46 24.32 -7.38
C GLY A 164 5.63 24.48 -6.10
N ILE A 165 4.71 23.56 -5.87
CA ILE A 165 3.78 23.59 -4.75
C ILE A 165 4.45 23.03 -3.48
N PHE A 166 5.44 22.14 -3.66
CA PHE A 166 6.28 21.61 -2.59
C PHE A 166 7.75 21.92 -2.83
N GLY A 167 8.48 22.15 -1.76
CA GLY A 167 9.92 22.31 -1.79
C GLY A 167 10.63 21.05 -2.26
N ALA A 168 11.85 21.20 -2.78
CA ALA A 168 12.64 20.13 -3.35
C ALA A 168 12.88 18.99 -2.33
N HIS A 169 12.81 17.76 -2.84
CA HIS A 169 13.07 16.53 -2.12
C HIS A 169 14.39 16.47 -1.37
N GLU A 170 14.34 16.02 -0.12
CA GLU A 170 15.41 15.18 0.41
C GLU A 170 15.15 13.74 -0.06
N PRO A 171 16.14 13.04 -0.63
CA PRO A 171 15.97 11.64 -1.01
C PRO A 171 15.67 10.78 0.23
N GLY A 172 14.49 10.16 0.27
CA GLY A 172 14.09 9.25 1.33
C GLY A 172 13.06 9.78 2.35
N ARG A 173 12.87 11.08 2.48
CA ARG A 173 11.83 11.71 3.31
C ARG A 173 11.08 12.74 2.49
N SER A 174 9.89 12.40 2.03
CA SER A 174 8.97 13.39 1.47
C SER A 174 8.00 13.82 2.56
N ILE A 175 8.46 14.68 3.48
CA ILE A 175 7.61 15.31 4.48
C ILE A 175 7.24 16.67 3.91
N PHE A 176 5.96 16.91 3.70
CA PHE A 176 5.45 18.17 3.19
C PHE A 176 4.63 18.85 4.28
N GLU A 177 5.08 20.02 4.72
CA GLU A 177 4.21 20.90 5.50
C GLU A 177 3.09 21.42 4.60
N TYR A 178 1.86 21.11 4.97
CA TYR A 178 0.68 21.49 4.23
C TYR A 178 0.31 22.93 4.53
N GLN A 179 0.64 23.86 3.64
CA GLN A 179 -0.09 25.11 3.52
C GLN A 179 -1.24 24.88 2.52
N PHE A 180 -2.42 25.20 2.95
CA PHE A 180 -3.71 24.96 2.27
C PHE A 180 -3.62 25.18 0.75
N LEU A 181 -3.64 24.12 -0.04
CA LEU A 181 -3.60 24.16 -1.48
C LEU A 181 -4.99 24.04 -2.08
N PRO A 182 -5.31 24.86 -3.08
CA PRO A 182 -6.54 24.69 -3.81
C PRO A 182 -6.43 23.45 -4.74
N LEU A 183 -6.59 22.25 -4.17
CA LEU A 183 -6.67 20.98 -4.88
C LEU A 183 -7.82 20.92 -5.90
N ARG A 184 -8.63 21.97 -5.98
CA ARG A 184 -9.79 22.12 -6.88
C ARG A 184 -9.48 22.02 -8.37
N LYS A 185 -8.20 22.00 -8.80
CA LYS A 185 -7.82 21.91 -10.21
C LYS A 185 -7.45 20.50 -10.70
N ALA A 186 -7.23 19.56 -9.80
CA ALA A 186 -6.83 18.21 -10.21
C ALA A 186 -8.07 17.40 -10.61
N LYS A 187 -8.16 17.07 -11.91
CA LYS A 187 -9.29 16.33 -12.51
C LYS A 187 -9.11 14.81 -12.47
N THR A 188 -8.10 14.30 -11.78
CA THR A 188 -7.85 12.85 -11.66
C THR A 188 -8.67 12.23 -10.54
N ARG A 189 -8.95 10.93 -10.66
CA ARG A 189 -9.69 10.17 -9.65
C ARG A 189 -8.95 10.14 -8.32
N SER A 190 -7.64 9.90 -8.34
CA SER A 190 -6.77 9.91 -7.17
C SER A 190 -6.77 11.26 -6.46
N ALA A 191 -6.64 12.35 -7.21
CA ALA A 191 -6.68 13.69 -6.64
C ALA A 191 -8.03 14.00 -5.97
N THR A 192 -9.14 13.53 -6.53
CA THR A 192 -10.47 13.70 -5.91
C THR A 192 -10.54 12.97 -4.57
N ILE A 193 -10.05 11.74 -4.49
CA ILE A 193 -10.04 10.92 -3.27
C ILE A 193 -9.14 11.57 -2.21
N PHE A 194 -7.90 11.92 -2.57
CA PHE A 194 -6.97 12.56 -1.63
C PHE A 194 -7.45 13.92 -1.15
N SER A 195 -8.05 14.73 -2.03
CA SER A 195 -8.64 16.01 -1.63
C SER A 195 -9.73 15.81 -0.58
N ARG A 196 -10.57 14.79 -0.78
CA ARG A 196 -11.64 14.51 0.18
C ARG A 196 -11.10 14.01 1.52
N LEU A 197 -10.08 13.15 1.50
CA LEU A 197 -9.38 12.73 2.72
C LEU A 197 -8.80 13.93 3.49
N ILE A 198 -8.13 14.85 2.80
CA ILE A 198 -7.55 16.04 3.40
C ILE A 198 -8.64 16.94 4.00
N GLU A 199 -9.75 17.15 3.27
CA GLU A 199 -10.88 17.96 3.77
C GLU A 199 -11.50 17.35 5.05
N MET A 200 -11.63 16.03 5.10
CA MET A 200 -12.23 15.33 6.25
C MET A 200 -11.26 15.22 7.42
N TRP A 201 -10.01 14.84 7.14
CA TRP A 201 -9.00 14.57 8.16
C TRP A 201 -8.35 15.85 8.70
N LYS A 202 -8.24 16.92 7.89
CA LYS A 202 -7.61 18.21 8.21
C LYS A 202 -6.21 18.03 8.80
N PRO A 203 -5.28 17.38 8.09
CA PRO A 203 -3.94 17.15 8.59
C PRO A 203 -3.13 18.45 8.68
N GLU A 204 -2.25 18.54 9.67
CA GLU A 204 -1.20 19.57 9.74
C GLU A 204 -0.05 19.25 8.79
N GLN A 205 0.17 17.95 8.54
CA GLN A 205 1.25 17.45 7.69
C GLN A 205 0.77 16.33 6.79
N VAL A 206 1.23 16.34 5.53
CA VAL A 206 1.02 15.23 4.58
C VAL A 206 2.37 14.61 4.24
N VAL A 207 2.48 13.30 4.37
CA VAL A 207 3.67 12.52 4.06
C VAL A 207 3.37 11.62 2.87
N ILE A 208 4.24 11.66 1.85
CA ILE A 208 4.14 10.78 0.66
C ILE A 208 5.40 9.92 0.61
N PRO A 209 5.41 8.75 1.25
CA PRO A 209 6.57 7.88 1.25
C PRO A 209 6.71 7.15 -0.08
N ARG A 210 7.93 6.74 -0.41
CA ARG A 210 8.20 5.87 -1.58
C ARG A 210 8.02 4.39 -1.26
N ILE A 211 7.04 4.07 -0.43
CA ILE A 211 6.67 2.71 -0.06
C ILE A 211 5.23 2.44 -0.47
N GLY A 212 4.88 1.17 -0.50
CA GLY A 212 3.53 0.69 -0.75
C GLY A 212 3.46 -0.81 -0.48
N LEU A 213 2.37 -1.43 -0.91
CA LEU A 213 2.10 -2.85 -0.66
C LEU A 213 3.26 -3.79 -1.10
N LYS A 214 3.94 -3.50 -2.21
CA LYS A 214 5.04 -4.35 -2.71
C LYS A 214 6.19 -4.42 -1.72
N GLU A 215 6.58 -3.29 -1.18
CA GLU A 215 7.65 -3.19 -0.19
C GLU A 215 7.23 -3.85 1.13
N GLY A 216 5.96 -3.74 1.52
CA GLY A 216 5.38 -4.46 2.68
C GLY A 216 5.42 -5.98 2.51
N LEU A 217 5.07 -6.48 1.33
CA LEU A 217 5.15 -7.90 0.99
C LEU A 217 6.60 -8.43 1.01
N LEU A 218 7.54 -7.65 0.48
CA LEU A 218 8.96 -8.01 0.52
C LEU A 218 9.50 -8.07 1.95
N LEU A 219 9.14 -7.11 2.80
CA LEU A 219 9.51 -7.12 4.20
C LEU A 219 8.93 -8.35 4.91
N ASN A 220 7.66 -8.63 4.72
CA ASN A 220 6.98 -9.79 5.31
C ASN A 220 7.64 -11.11 4.88
N LEU A 221 7.96 -11.25 3.59
CA LEU A 221 8.68 -12.44 3.08
C LEU A 221 10.06 -12.58 3.74
N ALA A 222 10.82 -11.48 3.83
CA ALA A 222 12.13 -11.49 4.47
C ALA A 222 12.05 -11.87 5.97
N GLU A 223 11.06 -11.37 6.69
CA GLU A 223 10.85 -11.70 8.10
C GLU A 223 10.43 -13.17 8.29
N GLN A 224 9.60 -13.71 7.39
CA GLN A 224 9.22 -15.13 7.42
C GLN A 224 10.44 -16.03 7.20
N LEU A 225 11.28 -15.74 6.20
CA LEU A 225 12.50 -16.50 5.91
C LEU A 225 13.49 -16.43 7.07
N SER A 226 13.70 -15.25 7.65
CA SER A 226 14.59 -15.09 8.82
C SER A 226 14.08 -15.87 10.03
N ASN A 227 12.78 -15.93 10.25
CA ASN A 227 12.18 -16.71 11.33
C ASN A 227 12.27 -18.22 11.09
N GLU A 228 12.14 -18.68 9.84
CA GLU A 228 12.33 -20.09 9.48
C GLU A 228 13.79 -20.51 9.65
N GLU A 229 14.74 -19.72 9.19
CA GLU A 229 16.18 -19.96 9.41
C GLU A 229 16.51 -19.96 10.91
N CYS A 230 15.95 -19.06 11.70
CA CYS A 230 16.11 -19.03 13.15
C CYS A 230 15.52 -20.29 13.81
N ARG A 231 14.39 -20.81 13.37
CA ARG A 231 13.82 -22.09 13.85
C ARG A 231 14.65 -23.30 13.46
N LEU A 232 15.22 -23.28 12.24
CA LEU A 232 16.10 -24.33 11.75
C LEU A 232 17.49 -24.27 12.42
N SER A 233 17.95 -23.08 12.81
CA SER A 233 19.26 -22.84 13.44
C SER A 233 19.32 -23.14 14.93
N LEU A 234 18.19 -23.31 15.61
CA LEU A 234 18.18 -23.88 16.97
C LEU A 234 18.76 -25.29 17.05
N GLY A 235 19.17 -25.87 15.92
CA GLY A 235 19.90 -27.13 15.78
C GLY A 235 21.32 -27.03 15.18
N LYS A 236 21.73 -25.90 14.61
CA LYS A 236 23.10 -25.67 14.09
C LYS A 236 23.38 -24.17 13.99
N GLU A 237 24.56 -23.74 14.44
CA GLU A 237 25.03 -22.36 14.24
C GLU A 237 25.06 -22.00 12.74
N VAL A 238 24.21 -21.04 12.34
CA VAL A 238 24.18 -20.48 10.97
C VAL A 238 24.32 -18.97 11.08
N PRO A 239 25.17 -18.32 10.26
CA PRO A 239 25.35 -16.88 10.32
C PRO A 239 24.08 -16.15 9.92
N VAL A 240 23.71 -15.17 10.72
CA VAL A 240 22.56 -14.28 10.47
C VAL A 240 22.81 -13.49 9.20
N LEU A 241 22.01 -13.73 8.17
CA LEU A 241 21.99 -12.90 6.98
C LEU A 241 21.34 -11.55 7.38
N GLN A 242 22.18 -10.54 7.67
CA GLN A 242 21.68 -9.18 7.81
C GLN A 242 21.27 -8.68 6.41
N VAL A 243 19.97 -8.66 6.13
CA VAL A 243 19.44 -7.90 5.00
C VAL A 243 19.56 -6.43 5.38
N ASN A 244 20.65 -5.80 4.99
CA ASN A 244 20.79 -4.36 5.07
C ASN A 244 19.86 -3.74 4.01
N LEU A 245 18.64 -3.42 4.42
CA LEU A 245 17.85 -2.43 3.69
C LEU A 245 18.68 -1.14 3.71
N PRO A 246 18.82 -0.42 2.58
CA PRO A 246 19.59 0.82 2.56
C PRO A 246 19.03 1.75 3.62
N GLN A 247 19.79 1.95 4.69
CA GLN A 247 19.53 3.03 5.62
C GLN A 247 19.64 4.31 4.81
N ALA A 248 18.60 5.15 4.85
CA ALA A 248 18.73 6.51 4.37
C ALA A 248 19.89 7.13 5.13
N GLU A 249 20.97 7.50 4.42
CA GLU A 249 22.09 8.22 5.01
C GLU A 249 21.52 9.46 5.69
N VAL A 250 21.64 9.50 7.00
CA VAL A 250 21.42 10.71 7.79
C VAL A 250 22.64 11.57 7.53
N GLY A 251 22.55 12.42 6.50
CA GLY A 251 23.54 13.45 6.24
C GLY A 251 23.57 14.43 7.41
N SER A 252 24.73 14.52 8.03
CA SER A 252 25.11 15.53 9.02
C SER A 252 25.07 16.95 8.45
#